data_d20958a3e9bc2b2e8c43f60eb596b37a
#
_entry.id   d20958a3e9bc2b2e8c43f60eb596b37a
#
_cell.length_a   1.000
_cell.length_b   1.000
_cell.length_c   1.000
_cell.angle_alpha   90.00
_cell.angle_beta   90.00
_cell.angle_gamma   90.00
#
_symmetry.space_group_name_H-M   'P 1'
#
loop_
_entity.id
_entity.type
_entity.pdbx_description
1 polymer ?
#
loop_
_entity_poly.entity_id
_entity_poly.type
_entity_poly.pdbx_seq_one_letter_code
_entity_poly.pdbx_strand_id
1 'polypeptide(L)'
;MARVDINSVRKTYDGANFAVNDVSIKVPDGELVVFVGPSGCGKSTLLRMVAGLEDISEGIIEIDGREVNHVPTRERDIAMVFQDYALYPHKTVWENMAFGLQLRKTPAAEITRRVNDAAGLLRIEHLLGRKPAALSGGQRQRVAIGRAIVRNPKVFLFDEPLSNLDAQLRTEMRAEIKRLHHRLGATIIYVTHDQVEAMTLADKIAILHQGCVQQLGTPAELYARPGNQFVAGFMGSPPMNLLSAHWTTSTLEFGDGHRWSRKTLIPIPWADMTPMVVGVRPEHLMLGELPDAALVGQGLVSMVEPLGAETLITLALGSQQAICRAPAGVLAAIGDSLTVSVLASHLHGFSSDTGLRC
;
A
#
# COMPACT_ATOMS: atom_id res chain seq x y z
N MET A 1 -17.70 -15.35 -6.16
CA MET A 1 -16.60 -14.54 -6.62
C MET A 1 -15.51 -15.45 -7.16
N ALA A 2 -14.32 -15.01 -7.44
CA ALA A 2 -13.31 -15.89 -8.05
C ALA A 2 -11.92 -15.56 -7.50
N ARG A 3 -11.09 -16.57 -7.27
CA ARG A 3 -9.67 -16.38 -7.00
C ARG A 3 -8.94 -15.92 -8.27
N VAL A 4 -7.84 -15.19 -8.09
CA VAL A 4 -6.91 -14.84 -9.17
C VAL A 4 -5.53 -15.36 -8.81
N ASP A 5 -4.94 -16.18 -9.68
CA ASP A 5 -3.60 -16.70 -9.53
C ASP A 5 -2.71 -16.09 -10.62
N ILE A 6 -1.66 -15.42 -10.21
CA ILE A 6 -0.61 -14.85 -11.05
C ILE A 6 0.62 -15.71 -10.82
N ASN A 7 1.12 -16.41 -11.83
CA ASN A 7 2.17 -17.40 -11.70
C ASN A 7 3.36 -17.03 -12.60
N SER A 8 4.49 -16.65 -12.01
CA SER A 8 5.76 -16.31 -12.66
C SER A 8 5.60 -15.39 -13.86
N VAL A 9 4.72 -14.37 -13.71
CA VAL A 9 4.39 -13.46 -14.82
C VAL A 9 5.54 -12.49 -15.07
N ARG A 10 5.88 -12.33 -16.36
CA ARG A 10 6.85 -11.35 -16.84
C ARG A 10 6.27 -10.47 -17.93
N LYS A 11 6.75 -9.23 -17.99
CA LYS A 11 6.44 -8.28 -19.06
C LYS A 11 7.67 -7.50 -19.44
N THR A 12 8.02 -7.57 -20.71
CA THR A 12 9.00 -6.70 -21.34
C THR A 12 8.39 -6.03 -22.57
N TYR A 13 8.82 -4.81 -22.87
CA TYR A 13 8.40 -4.05 -24.07
C TYR A 13 9.50 -4.01 -25.14
N ASP A 14 10.76 -4.18 -24.75
CA ASP A 14 11.94 -4.07 -25.60
C ASP A 14 12.78 -5.35 -25.65
N GLY A 15 12.35 -6.39 -24.95
CA GLY A 15 13.06 -7.67 -24.84
C GLY A 15 14.27 -7.66 -23.90
N ALA A 16 14.65 -6.50 -23.34
CA ALA A 16 15.82 -6.35 -22.49
C ALA A 16 15.42 -5.98 -21.04
N ASN A 17 14.49 -5.04 -20.90
CA ASN A 17 14.06 -4.53 -19.58
C ASN A 17 12.69 -5.08 -19.21
N PHE A 18 12.55 -5.55 -17.98
CA PHE A 18 11.30 -6.07 -17.48
C PHE A 18 10.54 -5.01 -16.67
N ALA A 19 9.34 -4.64 -17.15
CA ALA A 19 8.39 -3.83 -16.38
C ALA A 19 7.75 -4.64 -15.24
N VAL A 20 7.59 -5.95 -15.45
CA VAL A 20 7.18 -6.95 -14.45
C VAL A 20 8.10 -8.16 -14.63
N ASN A 21 8.72 -8.62 -13.54
CA ASN A 21 9.75 -9.66 -13.58
C ASN A 21 9.47 -10.75 -12.53
N ASP A 22 9.09 -11.92 -12.99
CA ASP A 22 8.83 -13.12 -12.19
C ASP A 22 7.88 -12.91 -11.02
N VAL A 23 6.75 -12.26 -11.29
CA VAL A 23 5.74 -11.96 -10.28
C VAL A 23 4.80 -13.13 -10.08
N SER A 24 4.72 -13.62 -8.83
CA SER A 24 3.78 -14.64 -8.40
C SER A 24 2.97 -14.14 -7.22
N ILE A 25 1.64 -14.00 -7.40
CA ILE A 25 0.70 -13.50 -6.37
C ILE A 25 -0.58 -14.35 -6.44
N LYS A 26 -1.05 -14.79 -5.28
CA LYS A 26 -2.36 -15.44 -5.13
C LYS A 26 -3.33 -14.48 -4.46
N VAL A 27 -4.43 -14.17 -5.14
CA VAL A 27 -5.55 -13.38 -4.63
C VAL A 27 -6.70 -14.35 -4.33
N PRO A 28 -6.91 -14.70 -3.05
CA PRO A 28 -8.00 -15.59 -2.67
C PRO A 28 -9.39 -15.03 -3.02
N ASP A 29 -10.37 -15.94 -3.13
CA ASP A 29 -11.77 -15.54 -3.34
C ASP A 29 -12.27 -14.67 -2.19
N GLY A 30 -12.88 -13.52 -2.53
CA GLY A 30 -13.43 -12.58 -1.57
C GLY A 30 -12.42 -11.68 -0.84
N GLU A 31 -11.11 -11.79 -1.10
CA GLU A 31 -10.10 -10.92 -0.50
C GLU A 31 -9.87 -9.62 -1.33
N LEU A 32 -9.51 -8.56 -0.62
CA LEU A 32 -9.02 -7.32 -1.20
C LEU A 32 -7.50 -7.30 -1.09
N VAL A 33 -6.82 -7.50 -2.23
CA VAL A 33 -5.36 -7.45 -2.32
C VAL A 33 -4.92 -6.14 -2.95
N VAL A 34 -4.04 -5.42 -2.24
CA VAL A 34 -3.52 -4.14 -2.70
C VAL A 34 -2.11 -4.32 -3.27
N PHE A 35 -1.89 -3.83 -4.49
CA PHE A 35 -0.55 -3.69 -5.08
C PHE A 35 -0.05 -2.26 -4.79
N VAL A 36 1.04 -2.14 -4.06
CA VAL A 36 1.61 -0.86 -3.67
C VAL A 36 3.11 -0.80 -4.00
N GLY A 37 3.63 0.39 -4.22
CA GLY A 37 5.05 0.61 -4.53
C GLY A 37 5.28 1.96 -5.21
N PRO A 38 6.53 2.35 -5.45
CA PRO A 38 6.88 3.59 -6.13
C PRO A 38 6.30 3.68 -7.54
N SER A 39 6.27 4.90 -8.09
CA SER A 39 5.89 5.10 -9.50
C SER A 39 6.80 4.31 -10.44
N GLY A 40 6.23 3.71 -11.47
CA GLY A 40 6.99 2.94 -12.46
C GLY A 40 7.42 1.52 -12.03
N CYS A 41 7.04 1.02 -10.85
CA CYS A 41 7.43 -0.33 -10.40
C CYS A 41 6.61 -1.48 -10.99
N GLY A 42 5.70 -1.24 -11.94
CA GLY A 42 4.96 -2.29 -12.66
C GLY A 42 3.53 -2.57 -12.18
N LYS A 43 3.00 -1.88 -11.15
CA LYS A 43 1.64 -2.13 -10.57
C LYS A 43 0.51 -2.08 -11.60
N SER A 44 0.38 -0.93 -12.29
CA SER A 44 -0.69 -0.75 -13.30
C SER A 44 -0.48 -1.66 -14.52
N THR A 45 0.76 -1.97 -14.89
CA THR A 45 1.06 -2.95 -15.93
C THR A 45 0.53 -4.32 -15.52
N LEU A 46 0.82 -4.77 -14.29
CA LEU A 46 0.35 -6.04 -13.76
C LEU A 46 -1.19 -6.08 -13.71
N LEU A 47 -1.83 -5.01 -13.23
CA LEU A 47 -3.28 -4.90 -13.21
C LEU A 47 -3.90 -4.99 -14.62
N ARG A 48 -3.29 -4.29 -15.59
CA ARG A 48 -3.75 -4.32 -17.00
C ARG A 48 -3.55 -5.68 -17.64
N MET A 49 -2.51 -6.42 -17.27
CA MET A 49 -2.34 -7.82 -17.73
C MET A 49 -3.44 -8.73 -17.17
N VAL A 50 -3.82 -8.59 -15.89
CA VAL A 50 -5.00 -9.29 -15.33
C VAL A 50 -6.27 -8.90 -16.06
N ALA A 51 -6.42 -7.62 -16.43
CA ALA A 51 -7.57 -7.13 -17.18
C ALA A 51 -7.60 -7.60 -18.65
N GLY A 52 -6.49 -8.09 -19.21
CA GLY A 52 -6.34 -8.36 -20.63
C GLY A 52 -6.33 -7.12 -21.51
N LEU A 53 -5.88 -6.00 -20.93
CA LEU A 53 -5.59 -4.75 -21.64
C LEU A 53 -4.11 -4.66 -22.04
N GLU A 54 -3.29 -5.56 -21.52
CA GLU A 54 -1.89 -5.70 -21.79
C GLU A 54 -1.56 -7.19 -21.88
N ASP A 55 -0.76 -7.60 -22.88
CA ASP A 55 -0.33 -8.98 -23.04
C ASP A 55 0.82 -9.30 -22.09
N ILE A 56 0.85 -10.51 -21.55
CA ILE A 56 2.02 -11.01 -20.81
C ILE A 56 3.10 -11.49 -21.78
N SER A 57 4.38 -11.38 -21.36
CA SER A 57 5.49 -11.95 -22.15
C SER A 57 5.74 -13.42 -21.79
N GLU A 58 5.67 -13.75 -20.50
CA GLU A 58 5.84 -15.10 -19.94
C GLU A 58 4.96 -15.30 -18.71
N GLY A 59 4.75 -16.56 -18.32
CA GLY A 59 3.97 -16.91 -17.13
C GLY A 59 2.50 -17.16 -17.43
N ILE A 60 1.69 -17.28 -16.38
CA ILE A 60 0.27 -17.65 -16.49
C ILE A 60 -0.57 -16.79 -15.53
N ILE A 61 -1.69 -16.29 -16.02
CA ILE A 61 -2.73 -15.67 -15.18
C ILE A 61 -4.00 -16.53 -15.26
N GLU A 62 -4.53 -16.90 -14.10
CA GLU A 62 -5.76 -17.66 -13.99
C GLU A 62 -6.81 -16.89 -13.21
N ILE A 63 -8.07 -16.97 -13.66
CA ILE A 63 -9.24 -16.49 -12.91
C ILE A 63 -10.16 -17.69 -12.70
N ASP A 64 -10.40 -18.03 -11.43
CA ASP A 64 -11.22 -19.19 -11.04
C ASP A 64 -10.68 -20.52 -11.62
N GLY A 65 -9.35 -20.67 -11.69
CA GLY A 65 -8.69 -21.84 -12.25
C GLY A 65 -8.72 -21.94 -13.77
N ARG A 66 -9.22 -20.92 -14.46
CA ARG A 66 -9.20 -20.83 -15.93
C ARG A 66 -8.04 -19.90 -16.33
N GLU A 67 -7.14 -20.39 -17.17
CA GLU A 67 -6.13 -19.55 -17.82
C GLU A 67 -6.79 -18.48 -18.69
N VAL A 68 -6.32 -17.20 -18.53
CA VAL A 68 -6.90 -16.06 -19.22
C VAL A 68 -5.89 -15.31 -20.11
N ASN A 69 -4.69 -15.82 -20.31
CA ASN A 69 -3.64 -15.16 -21.08
C ASN A 69 -4.13 -14.66 -22.46
N HIS A 70 -4.85 -15.53 -23.19
CA HIS A 70 -5.36 -15.25 -24.53
C HIS A 70 -6.87 -14.95 -24.56
N VAL A 71 -7.50 -14.79 -23.38
CA VAL A 71 -8.94 -14.47 -23.29
C VAL A 71 -9.12 -12.96 -23.41
N PRO A 72 -9.95 -12.46 -24.35
CA PRO A 72 -10.24 -11.04 -24.48
C PRO A 72 -10.84 -10.46 -23.19
N THR A 73 -10.55 -9.19 -22.87
CA THR A 73 -11.03 -8.47 -21.68
C THR A 73 -12.55 -8.64 -21.43
N ARG A 74 -13.36 -8.59 -22.49
CA ARG A 74 -14.85 -8.72 -22.40
C ARG A 74 -15.32 -10.08 -21.88
N GLU A 75 -14.47 -11.13 -21.99
CA GLU A 75 -14.78 -12.52 -21.65
C GLU A 75 -14.11 -12.98 -20.35
N ARG A 76 -13.31 -12.12 -19.69
CA ARG A 76 -12.65 -12.42 -18.40
C ARG A 76 -13.56 -12.28 -17.18
N ASP A 77 -14.76 -11.78 -17.37
CA ASP A 77 -15.77 -11.52 -16.32
C ASP A 77 -15.24 -10.64 -15.17
N ILE A 78 -14.54 -9.58 -15.55
CA ILE A 78 -13.97 -8.57 -14.66
C ILE A 78 -14.64 -7.22 -14.86
N ALA A 79 -14.51 -6.32 -13.87
CA ALA A 79 -14.83 -4.90 -14.03
C ALA A 79 -13.68 -4.04 -13.53
N MET A 80 -13.32 -3.02 -14.30
CA MET A 80 -12.21 -2.12 -13.97
C MET A 80 -12.71 -0.70 -13.68
N VAL A 81 -12.19 -0.11 -12.62
CA VAL A 81 -12.35 1.30 -12.27
C VAL A 81 -11.00 1.99 -12.53
N PHE A 82 -11.01 2.95 -13.44
CA PHE A 82 -9.82 3.67 -13.89
C PHE A 82 -9.56 4.91 -13.04
N GLN A 83 -8.33 5.38 -13.03
CA GLN A 83 -7.86 6.57 -12.32
C GLN A 83 -8.62 7.85 -12.71
N ASP A 84 -8.97 8.00 -13.99
CA ASP A 84 -9.72 9.13 -14.56
C ASP A 84 -11.23 8.91 -14.58
N TYR A 85 -11.71 7.85 -13.87
CA TYR A 85 -13.11 7.40 -13.83
C TYR A 85 -13.66 6.92 -15.18
N ALA A 86 -13.13 7.35 -16.31
CA ALA A 86 -13.52 6.99 -17.68
C ALA A 86 -15.04 7.05 -17.92
N LEU A 87 -15.72 8.07 -17.37
CA LEU A 87 -17.16 8.27 -17.57
C LEU A 87 -17.44 8.86 -18.93
N TYR A 88 -18.52 8.40 -19.57
CA TYR A 88 -19.01 8.97 -20.83
C TYR A 88 -19.61 10.35 -20.58
N PRO A 89 -19.00 11.45 -21.04
CA PRO A 89 -19.39 12.82 -20.65
C PRO A 89 -20.75 13.24 -21.18
N HIS A 90 -21.18 12.66 -22.30
CA HIS A 90 -22.46 12.95 -22.95
C HIS A 90 -23.64 12.16 -22.34
N LYS A 91 -23.38 11.10 -21.55
CA LYS A 91 -24.37 10.26 -20.91
C LYS A 91 -24.67 10.70 -19.49
N THR A 92 -25.90 10.49 -19.04
CA THR A 92 -26.31 10.65 -17.64
C THR A 92 -25.64 9.60 -16.74
N VAL A 93 -25.72 9.78 -15.41
CA VAL A 93 -25.26 8.76 -14.43
C VAL A 93 -25.93 7.43 -14.68
N TRP A 94 -27.26 7.41 -14.84
CA TRP A 94 -28.02 6.20 -15.15
C TRP A 94 -27.51 5.51 -16.41
N GLU A 95 -27.38 6.27 -17.51
CA GLU A 95 -26.86 5.74 -18.78
C GLU A 95 -25.40 5.22 -18.70
N ASN A 96 -24.55 5.89 -17.92
CA ASN A 96 -23.19 5.43 -17.65
C ASN A 96 -23.20 4.06 -16.96
N MET A 97 -24.05 3.88 -15.92
CA MET A 97 -24.15 2.65 -15.20
C MET A 97 -24.81 1.53 -16.06
N ALA A 98 -25.84 1.86 -16.81
CA ALA A 98 -26.59 0.92 -17.65
C ALA A 98 -25.83 0.43 -18.89
N PHE A 99 -24.87 1.21 -19.39
CA PHE A 99 -24.26 1.02 -20.71
C PHE A 99 -23.70 -0.40 -20.95
N GLY A 100 -22.95 -0.93 -19.98
CA GLY A 100 -22.38 -2.28 -20.10
C GLY A 100 -23.44 -3.38 -20.15
N LEU A 101 -24.57 -3.21 -19.46
CA LEU A 101 -25.69 -4.15 -19.48
C LEU A 101 -26.49 -4.08 -20.80
N GLN A 102 -26.64 -2.86 -21.34
CA GLN A 102 -27.28 -2.64 -22.65
C GLN A 102 -26.50 -3.34 -23.77
N LEU A 103 -25.15 -3.22 -23.76
CA LEU A 103 -24.31 -3.93 -24.75
C LEU A 103 -24.42 -5.45 -24.66
N ARG A 104 -24.66 -5.99 -23.47
CA ARG A 104 -24.93 -7.42 -23.22
C ARG A 104 -26.38 -7.83 -23.55
N LYS A 105 -27.20 -6.91 -24.04
CA LYS A 105 -28.65 -7.14 -24.36
C LYS A 105 -29.44 -7.65 -23.15
N THR A 106 -29.08 -7.20 -21.94
CA THR A 106 -29.82 -7.50 -20.70
C THR A 106 -31.24 -6.90 -20.79
N PRO A 107 -32.29 -7.58 -20.31
CA PRO A 107 -33.66 -7.05 -20.31
C PRO A 107 -33.78 -5.70 -19.58
N ALA A 108 -34.57 -4.76 -20.10
CA ALA A 108 -34.68 -3.40 -19.56
C ALA A 108 -35.10 -3.35 -18.08
N ALA A 109 -36.02 -4.22 -17.66
CA ALA A 109 -36.47 -4.32 -16.28
C ALA A 109 -35.29 -4.71 -15.34
N GLU A 110 -34.45 -5.64 -15.76
CA GLU A 110 -33.27 -6.08 -15.00
C GLU A 110 -32.20 -4.98 -14.95
N ILE A 111 -31.98 -4.24 -16.06
CA ILE A 111 -31.08 -3.08 -16.07
C ILE A 111 -31.55 -2.06 -15.04
N THR A 112 -32.83 -1.67 -15.06
CA THR A 112 -33.40 -0.71 -14.14
C THR A 112 -33.23 -1.15 -12.69
N ARG A 113 -33.53 -2.41 -12.39
CA ARG A 113 -33.36 -2.98 -11.06
C ARG A 113 -31.90 -2.88 -10.60
N ARG A 114 -30.95 -3.40 -11.38
CA ARG A 114 -29.51 -3.40 -11.00
C ARG A 114 -28.94 -1.99 -10.86
N VAL A 115 -29.33 -1.05 -11.72
CA VAL A 115 -28.89 0.34 -11.62
C VAL A 115 -29.42 0.98 -10.34
N ASN A 116 -30.69 0.79 -10.01
CA ASN A 116 -31.28 1.34 -8.79
C ASN A 116 -30.66 0.72 -7.53
N ASP A 117 -30.47 -0.61 -7.50
CA ASP A 117 -29.82 -1.32 -6.39
C ASP A 117 -28.40 -0.78 -6.16
N ALA A 118 -27.59 -0.62 -7.23
CA ALA A 118 -26.25 -0.08 -7.13
C ALA A 118 -26.24 1.41 -6.75
N ALA A 119 -27.19 2.21 -7.25
CA ALA A 119 -27.33 3.61 -6.89
C ALA A 119 -27.68 3.77 -5.40
N GLY A 120 -28.60 2.95 -4.88
CA GLY A 120 -28.95 2.92 -3.46
C GLY A 120 -27.77 2.52 -2.58
N LEU A 121 -27.02 1.47 -3.00
CA LEU A 121 -25.82 1.03 -2.32
C LEU A 121 -24.76 2.16 -2.16
N LEU A 122 -24.63 3.00 -3.20
CA LEU A 122 -23.65 4.08 -3.28
C LEU A 122 -24.22 5.46 -2.86
N ARG A 123 -25.51 5.53 -2.51
CA ARG A 123 -26.23 6.76 -2.14
C ARG A 123 -26.17 7.85 -3.22
N ILE A 124 -26.37 7.46 -4.49
CA ILE A 124 -26.33 8.36 -5.65
C ILE A 124 -27.65 8.39 -6.45
N GLU A 125 -28.77 7.90 -5.88
CA GLU A 125 -30.08 7.84 -6.56
C GLU A 125 -30.52 9.22 -7.07
N HIS A 126 -30.28 10.26 -6.27
CA HIS A 126 -30.61 11.65 -6.59
C HIS A 126 -29.76 12.25 -7.72
N LEU A 127 -28.72 11.53 -8.17
CA LEU A 127 -27.80 11.95 -9.22
C LEU A 127 -28.06 11.27 -10.56
N LEU A 128 -28.94 10.26 -10.63
CA LEU A 128 -29.12 9.40 -11.80
C LEU A 128 -29.40 10.16 -13.11
N GLY A 129 -30.10 11.30 -13.04
CA GLY A 129 -30.41 12.14 -14.19
C GLY A 129 -29.32 13.15 -14.57
N ARG A 130 -28.26 13.28 -13.76
CA ARG A 130 -27.19 14.28 -14.01
C ARG A 130 -26.13 13.73 -14.97
N LYS A 131 -25.40 14.65 -15.64
CA LYS A 131 -24.21 14.32 -16.44
C LYS A 131 -22.93 14.47 -15.60
N PRO A 132 -21.82 13.80 -15.97
CA PRO A 132 -20.56 13.84 -15.24
C PRO A 132 -20.00 15.25 -14.95
N ALA A 133 -20.23 16.21 -15.86
CA ALA A 133 -19.81 17.59 -15.68
C ALA A 133 -20.47 18.30 -14.48
N ALA A 134 -21.65 17.83 -14.05
CA ALA A 134 -22.39 18.40 -12.91
C ALA A 134 -22.11 17.63 -11.58
N LEU A 135 -21.07 16.84 -11.52
CA LEU A 135 -20.72 16.01 -10.37
C LEU A 135 -19.40 16.43 -9.73
N SER A 136 -19.30 16.32 -8.40
CA SER A 136 -18.03 16.43 -7.68
C SER A 136 -17.11 15.24 -7.99
N GLY A 137 -15.82 15.32 -7.62
CA GLY A 137 -14.86 14.22 -7.78
C GLY A 137 -15.34 12.92 -7.15
N GLY A 138 -15.76 12.96 -5.88
CA GLY A 138 -16.26 11.76 -5.18
C GLY A 138 -17.57 11.23 -5.76
N GLN A 139 -18.44 12.11 -6.28
CA GLN A 139 -19.64 11.65 -6.98
C GLN A 139 -19.29 10.95 -8.30
N ARG A 140 -18.35 11.46 -9.07
CA ARG A 140 -17.82 10.77 -10.27
C ARG A 140 -17.22 9.41 -9.93
N GLN A 141 -16.47 9.33 -8.84
CA GLN A 141 -15.90 8.09 -8.32
C GLN A 141 -17.00 7.06 -8.01
N ARG A 142 -18.04 7.45 -7.25
CA ARG A 142 -19.17 6.55 -6.93
C ARG A 142 -19.86 6.07 -8.19
N VAL A 143 -20.03 6.92 -9.20
CA VAL A 143 -20.63 6.52 -10.49
C VAL A 143 -19.74 5.50 -11.21
N ALA A 144 -18.41 5.68 -11.22
CA ALA A 144 -17.47 4.72 -11.81
C ALA A 144 -17.52 3.36 -11.11
N ILE A 145 -17.56 3.36 -9.77
CA ILE A 145 -17.76 2.14 -8.97
C ILE A 145 -19.13 1.51 -9.28
N GLY A 146 -20.21 2.30 -9.34
CA GLY A 146 -21.55 1.85 -9.68
C GLY A 146 -21.62 1.16 -11.04
N ARG A 147 -20.93 1.72 -12.05
CA ARG A 147 -20.77 1.11 -13.38
C ARG A 147 -20.08 -0.25 -13.34
N ALA A 148 -19.17 -0.45 -12.39
CA ALA A 148 -18.53 -1.75 -12.17
C ALA A 148 -19.49 -2.74 -11.46
N ILE A 149 -20.17 -2.30 -10.40
CA ILE A 149 -21.06 -3.13 -9.58
C ILE A 149 -22.22 -3.71 -10.37
N VAL A 150 -22.89 -2.90 -11.21
CA VAL A 150 -24.07 -3.33 -11.98
C VAL A 150 -23.79 -4.53 -12.88
N ARG A 151 -22.53 -4.72 -13.27
CA ARG A 151 -22.09 -5.86 -14.11
C ARG A 151 -22.01 -7.17 -13.34
N ASN A 152 -21.96 -7.11 -11.99
CA ASN A 152 -21.76 -8.25 -11.10
C ASN A 152 -20.58 -9.13 -11.54
N PRO A 153 -19.37 -8.58 -11.66
CA PRO A 153 -18.20 -9.31 -12.16
C PRO A 153 -17.68 -10.29 -11.11
N LYS A 154 -16.87 -11.26 -11.54
CA LYS A 154 -16.15 -12.17 -10.63
C LYS A 154 -15.03 -11.49 -9.88
N VAL A 155 -14.34 -10.51 -10.50
CA VAL A 155 -13.20 -9.77 -9.93
C VAL A 155 -13.34 -8.28 -10.25
N PHE A 156 -13.09 -7.44 -9.26
CA PHE A 156 -12.96 -5.99 -9.43
C PHE A 156 -11.51 -5.58 -9.50
N LEU A 157 -11.17 -4.70 -10.43
CA LEU A 157 -9.85 -4.14 -10.62
C LEU A 157 -9.91 -2.62 -10.44
N PHE A 158 -9.11 -2.07 -9.53
CA PHE A 158 -9.05 -0.64 -9.24
C PHE A 158 -7.65 -0.10 -9.56
N ASP A 159 -7.53 0.81 -10.54
CA ASP A 159 -6.27 1.44 -10.93
C ASP A 159 -6.22 2.86 -10.36
N GLU A 160 -5.58 3.04 -9.21
CA GLU A 160 -5.42 4.31 -8.46
C GLU A 160 -6.72 5.15 -8.36
N PRO A 161 -7.84 4.56 -7.92
CA PRO A 161 -9.14 5.21 -8.06
C PRO A 161 -9.31 6.48 -7.22
N LEU A 162 -8.51 6.70 -6.17
CA LEU A 162 -8.63 7.83 -5.25
C LEU A 162 -7.58 8.92 -5.46
N SER A 163 -6.66 8.77 -6.42
CA SER A 163 -5.54 9.69 -6.64
C SER A 163 -5.96 11.13 -6.97
N ASN A 164 -7.10 11.30 -7.64
CA ASN A 164 -7.62 12.60 -8.08
C ASN A 164 -8.57 13.29 -7.07
N LEU A 165 -8.60 12.81 -5.81
CA LEU A 165 -9.43 13.35 -4.74
C LEU A 165 -8.59 14.12 -3.71
N ASP A 166 -9.19 15.14 -3.09
CA ASP A 166 -8.61 15.80 -1.93
C ASP A 166 -8.52 14.87 -0.71
N ALA A 167 -7.74 15.24 0.30
CA ALA A 167 -7.43 14.39 1.45
C ALA A 167 -8.67 14.00 2.27
N GLN A 168 -9.62 14.93 2.46
CA GLN A 168 -10.84 14.67 3.22
C GLN A 168 -11.71 13.65 2.49
N LEU A 169 -11.98 13.91 1.21
CA LEU A 169 -12.81 13.05 0.36
C LEU A 169 -12.18 11.67 0.16
N ARG A 170 -10.84 11.60 0.06
CA ARG A 170 -10.09 10.34 0.00
C ARG A 170 -10.34 9.49 1.25
N THR A 171 -10.35 10.10 2.44
CA THR A 171 -10.62 9.40 3.71
C THR A 171 -12.04 8.84 3.75
N GLU A 172 -13.05 9.62 3.32
CA GLU A 172 -14.44 9.17 3.23
C GLU A 172 -14.60 8.01 2.24
N MET A 173 -13.97 8.14 1.06
CA MET A 173 -14.06 7.13 -0.01
C MET A 173 -13.35 5.82 0.35
N ARG A 174 -12.24 5.86 1.10
CA ARG A 174 -11.61 4.63 1.63
C ARG A 174 -12.58 3.86 2.53
N ALA A 175 -13.21 4.55 3.48
CA ALA A 175 -14.19 3.92 4.36
C ALA A 175 -15.39 3.34 3.57
N GLU A 176 -15.80 4.01 2.49
CA GLU A 176 -16.87 3.53 1.60
C GLU A 176 -16.47 2.27 0.85
N ILE A 177 -15.26 2.25 0.25
CA ILE A 177 -14.73 1.06 -0.46
C ILE A 177 -14.61 -0.13 0.48
N LYS A 178 -14.11 0.07 1.72
CA LYS A 178 -13.99 -1.02 2.72
C LYS A 178 -15.38 -1.58 3.08
N ARG A 179 -16.37 -0.69 3.34
CA ARG A 179 -17.76 -1.11 3.60
C ARG A 179 -18.37 -1.86 2.41
N LEU A 180 -18.10 -1.38 1.20
CA LEU A 180 -18.56 -2.01 -0.03
C LEU A 180 -17.97 -3.41 -0.20
N HIS A 181 -16.66 -3.55 0.01
CA HIS A 181 -15.99 -4.84 -0.03
C HIS A 181 -16.63 -5.84 0.94
N HIS A 182 -16.79 -5.47 2.22
CA HIS A 182 -17.45 -6.32 3.21
C HIS A 182 -18.88 -6.71 2.84
N ARG A 183 -19.64 -5.80 2.21
CA ARG A 183 -21.02 -6.07 1.81
C ARG A 183 -21.14 -6.99 0.60
N LEU A 184 -20.23 -6.84 -0.35
CA LEU A 184 -20.25 -7.63 -1.60
C LEU A 184 -19.53 -8.97 -1.45
N GLY A 185 -18.59 -9.11 -0.51
CA GLY A 185 -17.66 -10.24 -0.41
C GLY A 185 -16.86 -10.44 -1.71
N ALA A 186 -16.54 -9.35 -2.40
CA ALA A 186 -16.00 -9.40 -3.76
C ALA A 186 -14.47 -9.56 -3.74
N THR A 187 -13.93 -10.31 -4.70
CA THR A 187 -12.50 -10.34 -4.95
C THR A 187 -12.08 -9.03 -5.61
N ILE A 188 -11.13 -8.32 -4.99
CA ILE A 188 -10.66 -7.02 -5.45
C ILE A 188 -9.14 -7.02 -5.58
N ILE A 189 -8.62 -6.55 -6.72
CA ILE A 189 -7.23 -6.14 -6.88
C ILE A 189 -7.23 -4.62 -6.97
N TYR A 190 -6.50 -3.98 -6.06
CA TYR A 190 -6.46 -2.53 -5.92
C TYR A 190 -5.03 -2.03 -6.07
N VAL A 191 -4.79 -1.10 -6.97
CA VAL A 191 -3.50 -0.46 -7.18
C VAL A 191 -3.50 0.91 -6.55
N THR A 192 -2.46 1.23 -5.79
CA THR A 192 -2.22 2.57 -5.24
C THR A 192 -0.72 2.83 -5.03
N HIS A 193 -0.34 4.08 -4.92
CA HIS A 193 0.96 4.51 -4.40
C HIS A 193 0.85 5.04 -2.96
N ASP A 194 -0.36 5.14 -2.40
CA ASP A 194 -0.65 5.63 -1.04
C ASP A 194 -0.61 4.47 -0.04
N GLN A 195 0.36 4.54 0.90
CA GLN A 195 0.53 3.52 1.94
C GLN A 195 -0.66 3.47 2.90
N VAL A 196 -1.31 4.61 3.19
CA VAL A 196 -2.46 4.67 4.09
C VAL A 196 -3.66 3.95 3.47
N GLU A 197 -3.85 4.08 2.15
CA GLU A 197 -4.84 3.29 1.42
C GLU A 197 -4.55 1.80 1.54
N ALA A 198 -3.31 1.39 1.28
CA ALA A 198 -2.90 -0.01 1.37
C ALA A 198 -3.13 -0.57 2.78
N MET A 199 -2.66 0.14 3.83
CA MET A 199 -2.80 -0.30 5.22
C MET A 199 -4.24 -0.39 5.71
N THR A 200 -5.13 0.49 5.20
CA THR A 200 -6.52 0.56 5.69
C THR A 200 -7.50 -0.31 4.92
N LEU A 201 -7.27 -0.51 3.63
CA LEU A 201 -8.19 -1.26 2.75
C LEU A 201 -7.88 -2.75 2.70
N ALA A 202 -6.60 -3.11 2.62
CA ALA A 202 -6.17 -4.44 2.24
C ALA A 202 -6.47 -5.51 3.29
N ASP A 203 -6.78 -6.70 2.81
CA ASP A 203 -6.63 -7.95 3.56
C ASP A 203 -5.18 -8.45 3.42
N LYS A 204 -4.59 -8.30 2.21
CA LYS A 204 -3.16 -8.49 1.94
C LYS A 204 -2.60 -7.38 1.06
N ILE A 205 -1.33 -7.07 1.25
CA ILE A 205 -0.59 -6.09 0.45
C ILE A 205 0.55 -6.82 -0.26
N ALA A 206 0.67 -6.62 -1.56
CA ALA A 206 1.85 -6.95 -2.34
C ALA A 206 2.67 -5.67 -2.57
N ILE A 207 3.86 -5.61 -2.02
CA ILE A 207 4.78 -4.48 -2.21
C ILE A 207 5.64 -4.79 -3.43
N LEU A 208 5.55 -3.93 -4.45
CA LEU A 208 6.30 -4.07 -5.70
C LEU A 208 7.43 -3.03 -5.75
N HIS A 209 8.59 -3.47 -6.22
CA HIS A 209 9.73 -2.62 -6.52
C HIS A 209 10.51 -3.17 -7.71
N GLN A 210 10.84 -2.31 -8.69
CA GLN A 210 11.60 -2.68 -9.89
C GLN A 210 11.05 -3.94 -10.60
N GLY A 211 9.72 -4.00 -10.74
CA GLY A 211 9.04 -5.12 -11.41
C GLY A 211 8.89 -6.39 -10.58
N CYS A 212 9.43 -6.47 -9.37
CA CYS A 212 9.40 -7.65 -8.51
C CYS A 212 8.55 -7.43 -7.25
N VAL A 213 7.96 -8.51 -6.73
CA VAL A 213 7.32 -8.51 -5.40
C VAL A 213 8.40 -8.59 -4.33
N GLN A 214 8.46 -7.56 -3.48
CA GLN A 214 9.40 -7.51 -2.37
C GLN A 214 8.89 -8.27 -1.15
N GLN A 215 7.59 -8.16 -0.88
CA GLN A 215 6.92 -8.90 0.18
C GLN A 215 5.41 -8.92 -0.08
N LEU A 216 4.76 -10.03 0.27
CA LEU A 216 3.32 -10.20 0.31
C LEU A 216 2.92 -10.63 1.73
N GLY A 217 1.93 -9.96 2.32
CA GLY A 217 1.45 -10.29 3.66
C GLY A 217 0.31 -9.38 4.09
N THR A 218 -0.20 -9.57 5.30
CA THR A 218 -1.17 -8.67 5.91
C THR A 218 -0.53 -7.31 6.22
N PRO A 219 -1.30 -6.21 6.31
CA PRO A 219 -0.78 -4.91 6.71
C PRO A 219 0.06 -4.95 8.00
N ALA A 220 -0.43 -5.68 9.02
CA ALA A 220 0.26 -5.81 10.31
C ALA A 220 1.59 -6.56 10.18
N GLU A 221 1.65 -7.65 9.40
CA GLU A 221 2.90 -8.39 9.16
C GLU A 221 3.95 -7.55 8.45
N LEU A 222 3.56 -6.84 7.39
CA LEU A 222 4.48 -5.99 6.63
C LEU A 222 5.06 -4.84 7.47
N TYR A 223 4.23 -4.27 8.35
CA TYR A 223 4.67 -3.21 9.25
C TYR A 223 5.56 -3.72 10.38
N ALA A 224 5.15 -4.82 11.04
CA ALA A 224 5.87 -5.37 12.19
C ALA A 224 7.11 -6.20 11.80
N ARG A 225 7.10 -6.84 10.63
CA ARG A 225 8.16 -7.76 10.19
C ARG A 225 8.53 -7.54 8.72
N PRO A 226 9.07 -6.36 8.37
CA PRO A 226 9.54 -6.11 7.01
C PRO A 226 10.64 -7.11 6.65
N GLY A 227 10.56 -7.72 5.47
CA GLY A 227 11.49 -8.74 5.00
C GLY A 227 12.82 -8.19 4.50
N ASN A 228 12.88 -6.89 4.20
CA ASN A 228 14.08 -6.20 3.74
C ASN A 228 14.03 -4.69 4.07
N GLN A 229 15.16 -4.01 3.86
CA GLN A 229 15.30 -2.56 4.10
C GLN A 229 14.32 -1.74 3.26
N PHE A 230 14.06 -2.16 2.00
CA PHE A 230 13.14 -1.45 1.13
C PHE A 230 11.72 -1.45 1.72
N VAL A 231 11.21 -2.60 2.13
CA VAL A 231 9.89 -2.72 2.78
C VAL A 231 9.83 -1.92 4.08
N ALA A 232 10.89 -1.99 4.89
CA ALA A 232 11.01 -1.24 6.15
C ALA A 232 10.93 0.27 5.95
N GLY A 233 11.65 0.79 4.97
CA GLY A 233 11.67 2.22 4.63
C GLY A 233 10.47 2.66 3.80
N PHE A 234 9.83 1.75 3.05
CA PHE A 234 8.65 2.07 2.27
C PHE A 234 7.39 2.10 3.14
N MET A 235 7.23 1.21 4.12
CA MET A 235 6.02 1.10 4.95
C MET A 235 6.15 1.92 6.24
N GLY A 236 5.28 2.92 6.37
CA GLY A 236 5.20 3.84 7.51
C GLY A 236 5.42 5.30 7.13
N SER A 237 4.81 6.20 7.88
CA SER A 237 4.96 7.65 7.73
C SER A 237 5.07 8.29 9.11
N PRO A 238 6.26 8.74 9.52
CA PRO A 238 7.55 8.62 8.80
C PRO A 238 8.03 7.17 8.59
N PRO A 239 8.99 6.93 7.66
CA PRO A 239 9.57 5.61 7.44
C PRO A 239 10.38 5.11 8.65
N MET A 240 10.73 3.82 8.66
CA MET A 240 11.65 3.26 9.66
C MET A 240 13.01 3.96 9.57
N ASN A 241 13.56 4.34 10.72
CA ASN A 241 14.97 4.75 10.80
C ASN A 241 15.84 3.55 10.46
N LEU A 242 16.68 3.67 9.44
CA LEU A 242 17.63 2.65 9.01
C LEU A 242 19.05 3.20 9.25
N LEU A 243 19.71 2.67 10.27
CA LEU A 243 20.97 3.19 10.77
C LEU A 243 22.10 2.18 10.51
N SER A 244 23.10 2.59 9.72
CA SER A 244 24.29 1.77 9.52
C SER A 244 25.13 1.75 10.80
N ALA A 245 25.38 0.57 11.33
CA ALA A 245 26.03 0.44 12.63
C ALA A 245 26.84 -0.86 12.76
N HIS A 246 27.70 -0.86 13.78
CA HIS A 246 28.49 -2.03 14.21
C HIS A 246 28.17 -2.36 15.66
N TRP A 247 27.92 -3.63 15.96
CA TRP A 247 27.81 -4.10 17.32
C TRP A 247 29.19 -4.34 17.92
N THR A 248 29.34 -3.86 19.15
CA THR A 248 30.39 -4.31 20.05
C THR A 248 29.76 -5.03 21.25
N THR A 249 30.57 -5.56 22.14
CA THR A 249 30.07 -6.26 23.33
C THR A 249 29.12 -5.41 24.19
N SER A 250 29.34 -4.09 24.24
CA SER A 250 28.61 -3.17 25.13
C SER A 250 27.96 -1.98 24.45
N THR A 251 28.21 -1.77 23.14
CA THR A 251 27.70 -0.61 22.42
C THR A 251 27.24 -0.95 21.00
N LEU A 252 26.34 -0.10 20.49
CA LEU A 252 26.08 0.03 19.07
C LEU A 252 26.83 1.27 18.56
N GLU A 253 27.76 1.09 17.63
CA GLU A 253 28.60 2.16 17.10
C GLU A 253 28.14 2.54 15.69
N PHE A 254 27.94 3.83 15.47
CA PHE A 254 27.65 4.42 14.18
C PHE A 254 28.95 4.85 13.51
N GLY A 255 28.98 4.91 12.18
CA GLY A 255 30.19 5.00 11.37
C GLY A 255 31.15 6.16 11.61
N ASP A 256 30.80 7.14 12.45
CA ASP A 256 31.61 8.33 12.82
C ASP A 256 31.98 8.38 14.30
N GLY A 257 31.86 7.26 14.99
CA GLY A 257 32.19 7.13 16.41
C GLY A 257 31.10 7.53 17.38
N HIS A 258 29.90 7.88 16.90
CA HIS A 258 28.74 8.05 17.76
C HIS A 258 28.31 6.69 18.31
N ARG A 259 27.91 6.63 19.60
CA ARG A 259 27.68 5.36 20.30
C ARG A 259 26.43 5.39 21.14
N TRP A 260 25.68 4.29 21.11
CA TRP A 260 24.62 4.01 22.06
C TRP A 260 25.00 2.82 22.96
N SER A 261 24.73 2.94 24.26
CA SER A 261 25.04 1.90 25.24
C SER A 261 24.03 0.80 25.18
N ARG A 262 24.51 -0.45 25.22
CA ARG A 262 23.68 -1.64 25.42
C ARG A 262 23.44 -1.80 26.92
N LYS A 263 22.16 -1.75 27.36
CA LYS A 263 21.79 -1.80 28.77
C LYS A 263 21.35 -3.17 29.25
N THR A 264 20.89 -4.05 28.34
CA THR A 264 20.39 -5.37 28.69
C THR A 264 21.22 -6.45 27.99
N LEU A 265 21.39 -7.59 28.70
CA LEU A 265 21.99 -8.81 28.15
C LEU A 265 20.98 -9.63 27.32
N ILE A 266 19.82 -9.06 26.96
CA ILE A 266 18.85 -9.74 26.11
C ILE A 266 19.54 -10.10 24.79
N PRO A 267 19.56 -11.39 24.41
CA PRO A 267 20.18 -11.80 23.16
C PRO A 267 19.46 -11.10 21.99
N ILE A 268 20.23 -10.38 21.19
CA ILE A 268 19.76 -9.89 19.90
C ILE A 268 20.33 -10.87 18.88
N PRO A 269 19.51 -11.70 18.24
CA PRO A 269 19.98 -12.87 17.47
C PRO A 269 20.96 -12.54 16.35
N TRP A 270 20.98 -11.31 15.90
CA TRP A 270 21.80 -10.79 14.79
C TRP A 270 22.90 -9.83 15.24
N ALA A 271 23.12 -9.67 16.58
CA ALA A 271 24.13 -8.72 17.11
C ALA A 271 25.57 -9.06 16.75
N ASP A 272 25.85 -10.32 16.38
CA ASP A 272 27.21 -10.73 15.97
C ASP A 272 27.47 -10.51 14.47
N MET A 273 26.47 -10.03 13.71
CA MET A 273 26.60 -9.71 12.29
C MET A 273 27.14 -8.28 12.11
N THR A 274 28.28 -8.15 11.47
CA THR A 274 28.89 -6.86 11.16
C THR A 274 29.50 -6.86 9.76
N PRO A 275 29.26 -5.83 8.93
CA PRO A 275 28.44 -4.65 9.14
C PRO A 275 26.94 -4.96 9.00
N MET A 276 26.08 -4.11 9.60
CA MET A 276 24.63 -4.29 9.56
C MET A 276 23.89 -2.95 9.50
N VAL A 277 22.59 -3.01 9.17
CA VAL A 277 21.68 -1.87 9.30
C VAL A 277 20.66 -2.19 10.39
N VAL A 278 20.60 -1.31 11.39
CA VAL A 278 19.62 -1.40 12.48
C VAL A 278 18.41 -0.55 12.14
N GLY A 279 17.23 -1.18 12.14
CA GLY A 279 15.93 -0.54 11.92
C GLY A 279 15.22 -0.24 13.24
N VAL A 280 14.71 0.98 13.38
CA VAL A 280 13.87 1.41 14.50
C VAL A 280 12.75 2.29 13.99
N ARG A 281 11.48 1.94 14.29
CA ARG A 281 10.34 2.79 13.95
C ARG A 281 10.39 4.11 14.72
N PRO A 282 9.95 5.25 14.13
CA PRO A 282 9.93 6.55 14.83
C PRO A 282 9.18 6.53 16.15
N GLU A 283 8.08 5.80 16.27
CA GLU A 283 7.28 5.64 17.49
C GLU A 283 7.94 4.73 18.54
N HIS A 284 8.93 3.94 18.16
CA HIS A 284 9.69 3.05 19.04
C HIS A 284 11.03 3.66 19.50
N LEU A 285 11.40 4.80 18.95
CA LEU A 285 12.51 5.60 19.44
C LEU A 285 11.97 6.54 20.53
N MET A 286 12.06 6.11 21.77
CA MET A 286 11.44 6.78 22.93
C MET A 286 12.36 7.83 23.53
N LEU A 287 11.83 9.00 23.89
CA LEU A 287 12.57 10.03 24.64
C LEU A 287 12.76 9.61 26.09
N GLY A 288 13.96 9.88 26.61
CA GLY A 288 14.37 9.50 27.95
C GLY A 288 14.91 8.07 28.05
N GLU A 289 15.36 7.69 29.23
CA GLU A 289 15.86 6.36 29.54
C GLU A 289 14.75 5.48 30.10
N LEU A 290 14.42 4.39 29.39
CA LEU A 290 13.47 3.39 29.84
C LEU A 290 14.19 2.32 30.68
N PRO A 291 13.56 1.81 31.76
CA PRO A 291 14.16 0.79 32.64
C PRO A 291 14.60 -0.48 31.88
N ASP A 292 13.77 -0.94 30.92
CA ASP A 292 13.97 -2.16 30.15
C ASP A 292 14.56 -1.91 28.75
N ALA A 293 15.18 -0.74 28.54
CA ALA A 293 15.80 -0.40 27.27
C ALA A 293 16.92 -1.38 26.91
N ALA A 294 16.93 -1.85 25.66
CA ALA A 294 18.05 -2.59 25.11
C ALA A 294 19.20 -1.65 24.71
N LEU A 295 18.84 -0.48 24.17
CA LEU A 295 19.76 0.57 23.76
C LEU A 295 19.36 1.90 24.39
N VAL A 296 20.36 2.64 24.86
CA VAL A 296 20.21 4.03 25.33
C VAL A 296 21.36 4.86 24.74
N GLY A 297 21.00 6.01 24.21
CA GLY A 297 21.99 6.92 23.63
C GLY A 297 21.53 8.36 23.64
N GLN A 298 22.32 9.23 23.07
CA GLN A 298 21.99 10.64 22.91
C GLN A 298 21.89 10.98 21.43
N GLY A 299 21.06 11.96 21.09
CA GLY A 299 20.97 12.55 19.79
C GLY A 299 20.81 14.06 19.90
N LEU A 300 21.43 14.80 19.00
CA LEU A 300 21.32 16.25 18.94
C LEU A 300 20.10 16.63 18.10
N VAL A 301 19.19 17.44 18.63
CA VAL A 301 18.00 17.88 17.89
C VAL A 301 18.41 18.75 16.71
N SER A 302 18.11 18.32 15.50
CA SER A 302 18.36 19.06 14.26
C SER A 302 17.11 19.70 13.69
N MET A 303 15.91 19.13 13.96
CA MET A 303 14.62 19.67 13.51
C MET A 303 13.49 19.25 14.47
N VAL A 304 12.49 20.13 14.60
CA VAL A 304 11.27 19.87 15.39
C VAL A 304 10.06 20.26 14.56
N GLU A 305 9.14 19.32 14.34
CA GLU A 305 7.93 19.50 13.52
C GLU A 305 6.67 19.17 14.33
N PRO A 306 6.02 20.18 14.94
CA PRO A 306 4.75 19.98 15.64
C PRO A 306 3.62 19.73 14.65
N LEU A 307 2.97 18.54 14.72
CA LEU A 307 1.86 18.15 13.87
C LEU A 307 0.49 18.26 14.55
N GLY A 308 0.44 18.91 15.73
CA GLY A 308 -0.76 19.08 16.53
C GLY A 308 -0.99 17.93 17.50
N ALA A 309 -1.29 16.73 17.04
CA ALA A 309 -1.48 15.55 17.88
C ALA A 309 -0.16 14.91 18.34
N GLU A 310 0.90 15.14 17.61
CA GLU A 310 2.25 14.59 17.85
C GLU A 310 3.32 15.59 17.40
N THR A 311 4.55 15.36 17.81
CA THR A 311 5.73 16.12 17.36
C THR A 311 6.76 15.17 16.77
N LEU A 312 7.24 15.44 15.56
CA LEU A 312 8.38 14.72 15.00
C LEU A 312 9.65 15.48 15.38
N ILE A 313 10.63 14.76 15.92
CA ILE A 313 11.92 15.29 16.32
C ILE A 313 12.99 14.55 15.53
N THR A 314 13.70 15.26 14.66
CA THR A 314 14.84 14.70 13.95
C THR A 314 16.10 14.90 14.80
N LEU A 315 16.77 13.79 15.08
CA LEU A 315 17.99 13.70 15.87
C LEU A 315 19.18 13.42 14.96
N ALA A 316 20.21 14.23 15.07
CA ALA A 316 21.51 13.93 14.47
C ALA A 316 22.25 12.92 15.37
N LEU A 317 22.71 11.84 14.74
CA LEU A 317 23.47 10.75 15.35
C LEU A 317 24.82 10.67 14.62
N GLY A 318 25.65 11.68 14.83
CA GLY A 318 26.84 11.89 14.04
C GLY A 318 26.50 12.29 12.60
N SER A 319 26.97 11.51 11.63
CA SER A 319 26.66 11.70 10.19
C SER A 319 25.28 11.17 9.76
N GLN A 320 24.58 10.45 10.62
CA GLN A 320 23.26 9.88 10.34
C GLN A 320 22.16 10.65 11.06
N GLN A 321 20.92 10.39 10.71
CA GLN A 321 19.75 11.00 11.33
C GLN A 321 18.73 9.94 11.72
N ALA A 322 17.98 10.20 12.81
CA ALA A 322 16.84 9.40 13.21
C ALA A 322 15.66 10.31 13.56
N ILE A 323 14.47 9.89 13.18
CA ILE A 323 13.22 10.57 13.52
C ILE A 323 12.62 9.87 14.74
N CYS A 324 12.32 10.65 15.77
CA CYS A 324 11.55 10.23 16.94
C CYS A 324 10.14 10.81 16.82
N ARG A 325 9.12 9.98 17.08
CA ARG A 325 7.72 10.43 17.19
C ARG A 325 7.38 10.59 18.67
N ALA A 326 7.23 11.85 19.10
CA ALA A 326 6.93 12.21 20.47
C ALA A 326 5.46 12.66 20.64
N PRO A 327 4.86 12.54 21.83
CA PRO A 327 3.56 13.11 22.12
C PRO A 327 3.52 14.63 21.91
N ALA A 328 2.32 15.18 21.67
CA ALA A 328 2.12 16.63 21.61
C ALA A 328 2.61 17.31 22.90
N GLY A 329 3.17 18.50 22.75
CA GLY A 329 3.62 19.32 23.91
C GLY A 329 5.00 18.95 24.45
N VAL A 330 5.73 18.05 23.85
CA VAL A 330 7.15 17.84 24.16
C VAL A 330 7.92 19.10 23.80
N LEU A 331 8.61 19.67 24.79
CA LEU A 331 9.47 20.83 24.61
C LEU A 331 10.86 20.34 24.20
N ALA A 332 11.24 20.62 22.98
CA ALA A 332 12.56 20.37 22.44
C ALA A 332 12.95 21.54 21.54
N ALA A 333 14.19 22.01 21.62
CA ALA A 333 14.73 23.06 20.76
C ALA A 333 15.88 22.50 19.90
N ILE A 334 16.08 23.09 18.74
CA ILE A 334 17.23 22.77 17.89
C ILE A 334 18.50 23.03 18.68
N GLY A 335 19.40 22.06 18.72
CA GLY A 335 20.65 22.10 19.49
C GLY A 335 20.57 21.42 20.86
N ASP A 336 19.36 21.03 21.31
CA ASP A 336 19.20 20.23 22.55
C ASP A 336 19.80 18.83 22.35
N SER A 337 20.48 18.34 23.42
CA SER A 337 20.87 16.91 23.46
C SER A 337 19.81 16.11 24.20
N LEU A 338 19.14 15.21 23.48
CA LEU A 338 18.09 14.36 24.05
C LEU A 338 18.59 12.94 24.23
N THR A 339 18.31 12.38 25.41
CA THR A 339 18.45 10.94 25.64
C THR A 339 17.32 10.21 24.96
N VAL A 340 17.65 9.14 24.25
CA VAL A 340 16.70 8.25 23.60
C VAL A 340 16.96 6.81 23.98
N SER A 341 15.91 5.99 23.94
CA SER A 341 16.00 4.58 24.25
C SER A 341 15.13 3.73 23.33
N VAL A 342 15.50 2.47 23.16
CA VAL A 342 14.81 1.50 22.32
C VAL A 342 14.72 0.16 23.04
N LEU A 343 13.56 -0.48 23.02
CA LEU A 343 13.37 -1.85 23.54
C LEU A 343 13.86 -2.90 22.54
N ALA A 344 14.36 -4.04 23.01
CA ALA A 344 14.85 -5.11 22.16
C ALA A 344 13.81 -5.64 21.15
N SER A 345 12.54 -5.70 21.58
CA SER A 345 11.42 -6.15 20.74
C SER A 345 11.13 -5.23 19.54
N HIS A 346 11.63 -4.00 19.56
CA HIS A 346 11.41 -2.98 18.55
C HIS A 346 12.62 -2.75 17.64
N LEU A 347 13.68 -3.53 17.85
CA LEU A 347 14.86 -3.52 17.01
C LEU A 347 14.71 -4.47 15.83
N HIS A 348 15.09 -4.01 14.65
CA HIS A 348 15.16 -4.81 13.43
C HIS A 348 16.59 -4.85 12.93
N GLY A 349 17.05 -6.04 12.50
CA GLY A 349 18.35 -6.21 11.87
C GLY A 349 18.21 -6.50 10.39
N PHE A 350 19.06 -5.86 9.59
CA PHE A 350 19.15 -6.12 8.16
C PHE A 350 20.63 -6.27 7.76
N SER A 351 20.89 -7.21 6.87
CA SER A 351 22.22 -7.33 6.24
C SER A 351 22.53 -6.06 5.46
N SER A 352 23.73 -5.50 5.64
CA SER A 352 24.20 -4.36 4.83
C SER A 352 24.38 -4.74 3.36
N ASP A 353 24.74 -5.98 3.06
CA ASP A 353 25.11 -6.44 1.73
C ASP A 353 23.87 -6.78 0.88
N THR A 354 22.91 -7.48 1.48
CA THR A 354 21.73 -7.96 0.77
C THR A 354 20.48 -7.12 1.02
N GLY A 355 20.48 -6.32 2.09
CA GLY A 355 19.31 -5.60 2.57
C GLY A 355 18.22 -6.49 3.18
N LEU A 356 18.42 -7.79 3.23
CA LEU A 356 17.46 -8.74 3.78
C LEU A 356 17.45 -8.71 5.31
N ARG A 357 16.30 -9.01 5.89
CA ARG A 357 16.13 -9.16 7.34
C ARG A 357 16.99 -10.32 7.85
N CYS A 358 17.65 -10.10 8.99
CA CYS A 358 18.42 -11.10 9.74
C CYS A 358 17.52 -11.90 10.70
#